data_6ceaaabf401f065f75cfb02cc72f1870
#
_entry.id   6ceaaabf401f065f75cfb02cc72f1870
#
_cell.length_a   1.000
_cell.length_b   1.000
_cell.length_c   1.000
_cell.angle_alpha   90.00
_cell.angle_beta   90.00
_cell.angle_gamma   90.00
#
_symmetry.space_group_name_H-M   'P 1'
#
loop_
_entity.id
_entity.type
_entity.pdbx_description
1 polymer ?
#
loop_
_entity_poly.entity_id
_entity_poly.type
_entity_poly.pdbx_seq_one_letter_code
_entity_poly.pdbx_strand_id
1 'polypeptide(L)'
;PGFYYRRYHSQNTWWDKDLDYEFRTRVEGAITIERTRTKLSFGIENIQNYTYFENNGGAYTTSDGNTKYSNNINVRQHTGSLQVISANLRQDFKLGIFHLDNDITYQISSNKDVLPLPTLSLYHNLYIKFKIAKVLKCELGADLKFFTEYYAPDYAPSINQFTNQNSKNKIKIGNYPIISAYANFDLKRTRFYIMYYHANQSAGNYFWAPHYPINPACLRF
;
A
#
# COMPACT_ATOMS: atom_id res chain seq x y z
N PRO A 1 -23.43 1.74 -0.95
CA PRO A 1 -22.56 0.87 -0.13
C PRO A 1 -23.10 -0.55 -0.04
N GLY A 2 -22.21 -1.54 0.04
CA GLY A 2 -22.59 -2.95 0.17
C GLY A 2 -23.28 -3.26 1.51
N PHE A 3 -23.91 -4.44 1.57
CA PHE A 3 -24.65 -4.89 2.76
C PHE A 3 -23.80 -4.83 4.04
N TYR A 4 -22.53 -5.19 3.95
CA TYR A 4 -21.60 -5.22 5.09
C TYR A 4 -21.42 -3.85 5.77
N TYR A 5 -21.48 -2.76 5.03
CA TYR A 5 -21.46 -1.40 5.61
C TYR A 5 -22.79 -1.04 6.28
N ARG A 6 -23.89 -1.59 5.78
CA ARG A 6 -25.23 -1.28 6.31
C ARG A 6 -25.54 -2.04 7.57
N ARG A 7 -25.21 -3.33 7.60
CA ARG A 7 -25.53 -4.23 8.72
C ARG A 7 -24.39 -5.17 9.04
N TYR A 8 -24.08 -5.26 10.31
CA TYR A 8 -23.15 -6.24 10.85
C TYR A 8 -23.50 -6.53 12.30
N HIS A 9 -23.38 -7.78 12.71
CA HIS A 9 -23.58 -8.19 14.08
C HIS A 9 -22.60 -9.27 14.46
N SER A 10 -21.84 -9.03 15.52
CA SER A 10 -20.97 -10.00 16.20
C SER A 10 -21.11 -9.82 17.71
N GLN A 11 -20.40 -10.63 18.47
CA GLN A 11 -20.46 -10.60 19.94
C GLN A 11 -20.14 -9.21 20.53
N ASN A 12 -19.17 -8.49 19.97
CA ASN A 12 -18.63 -7.25 20.50
C ASN A 12 -18.74 -6.04 19.57
N THR A 13 -19.29 -6.23 18.38
CA THR A 13 -19.36 -5.17 17.37
C THR A 13 -20.64 -5.36 16.55
N TRP A 14 -21.44 -4.31 16.49
CA TRP A 14 -22.65 -4.33 15.67
C TRP A 14 -22.96 -2.93 15.14
N TRP A 15 -23.59 -2.87 13.98
CA TRP A 15 -24.21 -1.67 13.43
C TRP A 15 -25.38 -2.01 12.53
N ASP A 16 -26.33 -1.08 12.49
CA ASP A 16 -27.38 -0.99 11.50
C ASP A 16 -27.43 0.47 11.05
N LYS A 17 -27.09 0.72 9.77
CA LYS A 17 -26.92 2.06 9.22
C LYS A 17 -27.77 2.24 7.99
N ASP A 18 -28.52 3.31 7.99
CA ASP A 18 -29.10 3.85 6.77
C ASP A 18 -28.07 4.73 6.08
N LEU A 19 -27.65 4.31 4.89
CA LEU A 19 -26.56 4.95 4.13
C LEU A 19 -27.05 5.33 2.75
N ASP A 20 -26.72 6.52 2.33
CA ASP A 20 -26.96 7.01 0.98
C ASP A 20 -26.19 6.24 -0.09
N TYR A 21 -26.59 6.40 -1.34
CA TYR A 21 -25.86 5.82 -2.45
C TYR A 21 -24.52 6.55 -2.64
N GLU A 22 -23.46 5.76 -2.84
CA GLU A 22 -22.15 6.26 -3.22
C GLU A 22 -22.07 6.38 -4.74
N PHE A 23 -21.70 7.57 -5.24
CA PHE A 23 -21.51 7.82 -6.66
C PHE A 23 -20.05 8.13 -6.92
N ARG A 24 -19.47 7.49 -7.94
CA ARG A 24 -18.10 7.70 -8.38
C ARG A 24 -18.08 8.14 -9.83
N THR A 25 -17.39 9.25 -10.07
CA THR A 25 -17.07 9.71 -11.42
C THR A 25 -15.57 9.77 -11.55
N ARG A 26 -15.00 9.03 -12.51
CA ARG A 26 -13.56 8.98 -12.75
C ARG A 26 -13.25 9.31 -14.19
N VAL A 27 -12.25 10.17 -14.38
CA VAL A 27 -11.70 10.50 -15.68
C VAL A 27 -10.23 10.16 -15.66
N GLU A 28 -9.79 9.40 -16.64
CA GLU A 28 -8.40 8.97 -16.78
C GLU A 28 -7.88 9.28 -18.16
N GLY A 29 -6.61 9.64 -18.23
CA GLY A 29 -5.86 9.79 -19.47
C GLY A 29 -4.48 9.16 -19.35
N ALA A 30 -3.95 8.62 -20.44
CA ALA A 30 -2.61 8.09 -20.49
C ALA A 30 -1.93 8.42 -21.82
N ILE A 31 -0.62 8.71 -21.72
CA ILE A 31 0.27 8.91 -22.87
C ILE A 31 1.37 7.86 -22.79
N THR A 32 1.58 7.14 -23.88
CA THR A 32 2.64 6.16 -23.99
C THR A 32 3.63 6.57 -25.07
N ILE A 33 4.91 6.64 -24.73
CA ILE A 33 6.02 6.93 -25.66
C ILE A 33 6.84 5.64 -25.78
N GLU A 34 6.60 4.87 -26.81
CA GLU A 34 7.22 3.56 -27.02
C GLU A 34 8.75 3.63 -27.13
N ARG A 35 9.25 4.68 -27.79
CA ARG A 35 10.70 4.88 -27.98
C ARG A 35 11.48 4.91 -26.67
N THR A 36 10.92 5.55 -25.64
CA THR A 36 11.52 5.70 -24.30
C THR A 36 10.93 4.72 -23.30
N ARG A 37 9.98 3.88 -23.71
CA ARG A 37 9.22 2.97 -22.83
C ARG A 37 8.64 3.69 -21.61
N THR A 38 8.12 4.88 -21.87
CA THR A 38 7.54 5.74 -20.86
C THR A 38 6.03 5.74 -21.00
N LYS A 39 5.33 5.51 -19.89
CA LYS A 39 3.87 5.68 -19.78
C LYS A 39 3.58 6.67 -18.67
N LEU A 40 2.88 7.74 -19.01
CA LEU A 40 2.39 8.73 -18.07
C LEU A 40 0.87 8.63 -18.02
N SER A 41 0.31 8.46 -16.84
CA SER A 41 -1.14 8.35 -16.63
C SER A 41 -1.60 9.39 -15.63
N PHE A 42 -2.76 9.98 -15.86
CA PHE A 42 -3.40 10.93 -14.96
C PHE A 42 -4.82 10.47 -14.68
N GLY A 43 -5.29 10.68 -13.47
CA GLY A 43 -6.65 10.39 -13.06
C GLY A 43 -7.19 11.41 -12.10
N ILE A 44 -8.44 11.78 -12.29
CA ILE A 44 -9.23 12.57 -11.34
C ILE A 44 -10.49 11.78 -11.04
N GLU A 45 -10.75 11.58 -9.76
CA GLU A 45 -11.94 10.86 -9.28
C GLU A 45 -12.71 11.76 -8.31
N ASN A 46 -14.02 11.82 -8.48
CA ASN A 46 -14.94 12.46 -7.54
C ASN A 46 -15.86 11.39 -6.95
N ILE A 47 -15.87 11.28 -5.63
CA ILE A 47 -16.64 10.29 -4.89
C ILE A 47 -17.63 11.03 -4.00
N GLN A 48 -18.92 10.85 -4.25
CA GLN A 48 -19.97 11.38 -3.38
C GLN A 48 -20.39 10.32 -2.38
N ASN A 49 -20.65 10.73 -1.15
CA ASN A 49 -21.11 9.89 -0.05
C ASN A 49 -20.17 8.69 0.22
N TYR A 50 -18.86 8.92 0.18
CA TYR A 50 -17.86 7.89 0.42
C TYR A 50 -18.06 7.21 1.78
N THR A 51 -18.15 5.88 1.78
CA THR A 51 -18.39 5.09 2.99
C THR A 51 -17.11 4.38 3.43
N TYR A 52 -16.80 4.47 4.72
CA TYR A 52 -15.58 3.91 5.29
C TYR A 52 -15.79 3.40 6.71
N PHE A 53 -14.88 2.57 7.19
CA PHE A 53 -14.81 2.17 8.59
C PHE A 53 -13.88 3.12 9.36
N GLU A 54 -14.30 3.48 10.54
CA GLU A 54 -13.55 4.33 11.46
C GLU A 54 -13.38 3.62 12.79
N ASN A 55 -12.18 3.66 13.36
CA ASN A 55 -11.89 3.17 14.70
C ASN A 55 -11.61 4.35 15.64
N ASN A 56 -12.54 4.62 16.54
CA ASN A 56 -12.43 5.64 17.58
C ASN A 56 -11.83 5.09 18.89
N GLY A 57 -11.42 3.82 18.89
CA GLY A 57 -10.74 3.21 20.02
C GLY A 57 -9.34 3.76 20.21
N GLY A 58 -8.74 3.42 21.32
CA GLY A 58 -7.40 3.88 21.66
C GLY A 58 -6.80 3.16 22.84
N ALA A 59 -5.59 3.55 23.21
CA ALA A 59 -4.93 3.06 24.40
C ALA A 59 -5.63 3.58 25.67
N TYR A 60 -5.81 2.70 26.64
CA TYR A 60 -6.24 3.04 27.99
C TYR A 60 -5.43 2.23 29.00
N THR A 61 -5.20 2.82 30.17
CA THR A 61 -4.49 2.16 31.26
C THR A 61 -5.50 1.51 32.20
N THR A 62 -5.31 0.21 32.44
CA THR A 62 -6.12 -0.54 33.42
C THR A 62 -5.67 -0.22 34.84
N SER A 63 -6.50 -0.58 35.86
CA SER A 63 -6.18 -0.42 37.26
C SER A 63 -4.86 -1.04 37.71
N ASP A 64 -4.42 -2.07 36.98
CA ASP A 64 -3.15 -2.79 37.24
C ASP A 64 -1.95 -2.08 36.59
N GLY A 65 -2.12 -0.89 36.02
CA GLY A 65 -1.06 -0.15 35.32
C GLY A 65 -0.74 -0.62 33.92
N ASN A 66 -1.44 -1.64 33.39
CA ASN A 66 -1.21 -2.19 32.06
C ASN A 66 -1.91 -1.33 30.98
N THR A 67 -1.23 -1.07 29.86
CA THR A 67 -1.85 -0.43 28.71
C THR A 67 -2.59 -1.47 27.87
N LYS A 68 -3.89 -1.23 27.69
CA LYS A 68 -4.73 -2.01 26.76
C LYS A 68 -5.25 -1.11 25.65
N TYR A 69 -5.62 -1.73 24.55
CA TYR A 69 -6.20 -1.04 23.38
C TYR A 69 -7.67 -1.45 23.23
N SER A 70 -8.53 -0.48 23.09
CA SER A 70 -9.94 -0.72 22.76
C SER A 70 -10.17 -0.48 21.28
N ASN A 71 -11.04 -1.29 20.70
CA ASN A 71 -11.58 -1.07 19.35
C ASN A 71 -13.00 -0.54 19.47
N ASN A 72 -13.24 0.63 18.93
CA ASN A 72 -14.58 1.18 18.76
C ASN A 72 -14.82 1.48 17.29
N ILE A 73 -15.23 0.44 16.57
CA ILE A 73 -15.36 0.47 15.12
C ILE A 73 -16.77 0.90 14.75
N ASN A 74 -16.87 1.88 13.87
CA ASN A 74 -18.11 2.38 13.33
C ASN A 74 -18.03 2.54 11.81
N VAL A 75 -19.18 2.41 11.17
CA VAL A 75 -19.34 2.80 9.77
C VAL A 75 -19.62 4.30 9.72
N ARG A 76 -18.91 5.00 8.86
CA ARG A 76 -19.10 6.41 8.56
C ARG A 76 -19.35 6.61 7.08
N GLN A 77 -20.10 7.63 6.79
CA GLN A 77 -20.30 8.11 5.42
C GLN A 77 -19.93 9.58 5.36
N HIS A 78 -19.04 9.92 4.44
CA HIS A 78 -18.65 11.31 4.23
C HIS A 78 -19.73 12.07 3.48
N THR A 79 -20.28 13.10 4.10
CA THR A 79 -21.28 13.96 3.45
C THR A 79 -20.60 14.88 2.43
N GLY A 80 -21.01 14.80 1.17
CA GLY A 80 -20.47 15.62 0.09
C GLY A 80 -19.48 14.88 -0.80
N SER A 81 -18.67 15.66 -1.52
CA SER A 81 -17.73 15.15 -2.53
C SER A 81 -16.32 15.04 -1.99
N LEU A 82 -15.73 13.88 -2.19
CA LEU A 82 -14.32 13.59 -1.97
C LEU A 82 -13.61 13.53 -3.32
N GLN A 83 -12.55 14.31 -3.49
CA GLN A 83 -11.79 14.32 -4.73
C GLN A 83 -10.44 13.64 -4.54
N VAL A 84 -10.05 12.84 -5.53
CA VAL A 84 -8.74 12.21 -5.62
C VAL A 84 -8.09 12.58 -6.95
N ILE A 85 -6.87 13.09 -6.87
CA ILE A 85 -6.04 13.35 -8.05
C ILE A 85 -4.87 12.39 -8.00
N SER A 86 -4.56 11.75 -9.12
CA SER A 86 -3.43 10.83 -9.24
C SER A 86 -2.64 11.05 -10.52
N ALA A 87 -1.34 10.85 -10.44
CA ALA A 87 -0.43 10.80 -11.58
C ALA A 87 0.48 9.59 -11.39
N ASN A 88 0.69 8.82 -12.45
CA ASN A 88 1.60 7.67 -12.42
C ASN A 88 2.56 7.74 -13.60
N LEU A 89 3.84 7.60 -13.31
CA LEU A 89 4.92 7.49 -14.29
C LEU A 89 5.53 6.09 -14.22
N ARG A 90 5.42 5.35 -15.32
CA ARG A 90 6.16 4.11 -15.53
C ARG A 90 7.22 4.31 -16.59
N GLN A 91 8.42 3.89 -16.31
CA GLN A 91 9.53 4.02 -17.25
C GLN A 91 10.52 2.87 -17.08
N ASP A 92 10.84 2.23 -18.20
CA ASP A 92 11.80 1.13 -18.27
C ASP A 92 13.02 1.59 -19.04
N PHE A 93 14.15 1.71 -18.37
CA PHE A 93 15.43 1.97 -18.99
C PHE A 93 16.13 0.67 -19.30
N LYS A 94 16.75 0.63 -20.49
CA LYS A 94 17.58 -0.50 -20.90
C LYS A 94 18.87 0.01 -21.56
N LEU A 95 19.99 -0.34 -20.97
CA LEU A 95 21.31 -0.04 -21.49
C LEU A 95 22.18 -1.31 -21.50
N GLY A 96 22.25 -1.99 -22.65
CA GLY A 96 22.92 -3.26 -22.76
C GLY A 96 22.32 -4.34 -21.85
N ILE A 97 23.11 -4.79 -20.87
CA ILE A 97 22.66 -5.78 -19.87
C ILE A 97 21.94 -5.16 -18.70
N PHE A 98 22.06 -3.83 -18.50
CA PHE A 98 21.46 -3.10 -17.40
C PHE A 98 20.02 -2.71 -17.70
N HIS A 99 19.16 -2.92 -16.73
CA HIS A 99 17.74 -2.57 -16.76
C HIS A 99 17.37 -1.82 -15.49
N LEU A 100 16.51 -0.83 -15.62
CA LEU A 100 15.92 -0.10 -14.49
C LEU A 100 14.46 0.14 -14.79
N ASP A 101 13.59 -0.54 -14.03
CA ASP A 101 12.15 -0.35 -14.10
C ASP A 101 11.71 0.60 -12.98
N ASN A 102 10.97 1.63 -13.35
CA ASN A 102 10.46 2.64 -12.43
C ASN A 102 8.95 2.68 -12.48
N ASP A 103 8.30 2.72 -11.32
CA ASP A 103 6.88 3.01 -11.16
C ASP A 103 6.73 4.05 -10.04
N ILE A 104 6.34 5.26 -10.42
CA ILE A 104 6.24 6.40 -9.51
C ILE A 104 4.78 6.85 -9.52
N THR A 105 4.13 6.82 -8.37
CA THR A 105 2.75 7.27 -8.21
C THR A 105 2.70 8.45 -7.26
N TYR A 106 2.15 9.55 -7.74
CA TYR A 106 1.75 10.70 -6.93
C TYR A 106 0.24 10.72 -6.80
N GLN A 107 -0.27 10.91 -5.59
CA GLN A 107 -1.71 10.95 -5.35
C GLN A 107 -2.05 11.85 -4.16
N ILE A 108 -3.21 12.47 -4.24
CA ILE A 108 -3.70 13.34 -3.19
C ILE A 108 -5.22 13.20 -3.05
N SER A 109 -5.68 13.13 -1.81
CA SER A 109 -7.10 13.17 -1.46
C SER A 109 -7.45 14.55 -0.89
N SER A 110 -8.61 15.05 -1.22
CA SER A 110 -9.13 16.32 -0.67
C SER A 110 -9.41 16.23 0.85
N ASN A 111 -9.60 15.03 1.38
CA ASN A 111 -9.77 14.79 2.81
C ASN A 111 -8.96 13.57 3.26
N LYS A 112 -7.83 13.82 3.90
CA LYS A 112 -6.89 12.78 4.34
C LYS A 112 -7.37 12.00 5.56
N ASP A 113 -8.33 12.49 6.32
CA ASP A 113 -8.92 11.76 7.44
C ASP A 113 -9.97 10.75 6.96
N VAL A 114 -10.64 11.04 5.86
CA VAL A 114 -11.65 10.17 5.25
C VAL A 114 -11.03 9.14 4.31
N LEU A 115 -10.10 9.57 3.46
CA LEU A 115 -9.36 8.71 2.54
C LEU A 115 -7.86 9.01 2.67
N PRO A 116 -7.19 8.40 3.65
CA PRO A 116 -5.76 8.57 3.84
C PRO A 116 -4.98 7.84 2.75
N LEU A 117 -4.18 8.59 2.00
CA LEU A 117 -3.33 8.08 0.93
C LEU A 117 -1.88 8.57 1.12
N PRO A 118 -0.87 7.74 0.86
CA PRO A 118 0.50 8.23 0.76
C PRO A 118 0.61 9.16 -0.46
N THR A 119 1.20 10.32 -0.28
CA THR A 119 1.31 11.32 -1.35
C THR A 119 2.19 10.84 -2.51
N LEU A 120 3.26 10.10 -2.18
CA LEU A 120 4.18 9.56 -3.16
C LEU A 120 4.45 8.09 -2.84
N SER A 121 4.40 7.23 -3.86
CA SER A 121 4.80 5.84 -3.80
C SER A 121 5.80 5.56 -4.92
N LEU A 122 6.88 4.89 -4.60
CA LEU A 122 7.96 4.56 -5.52
C LEU A 122 8.20 3.06 -5.53
N TYR A 123 8.35 2.51 -6.72
CA TYR A 123 8.93 1.20 -6.95
C TYR A 123 10.05 1.33 -7.98
N HIS A 124 11.22 0.88 -7.62
CA HIS A 124 12.38 0.83 -8.50
C HIS A 124 12.93 -0.59 -8.50
N ASN A 125 13.27 -1.10 -9.68
CA ASN A 125 13.89 -2.39 -9.84
C ASN A 125 15.09 -2.25 -10.75
N LEU A 126 16.30 -2.32 -10.17
CA LEU A 126 17.56 -2.28 -10.90
C LEU A 126 18.10 -3.70 -11.05
N TYR A 127 18.32 -4.16 -12.27
CA TYR A 127 18.78 -5.50 -12.52
C TYR A 127 19.64 -5.61 -13.77
N ILE A 128 20.42 -6.69 -13.82
CA ILE A 128 21.23 -7.07 -14.97
C ILE A 128 20.72 -8.39 -15.55
N LYS A 129 20.69 -8.48 -16.88
CA LYS A 129 20.33 -9.70 -17.61
C LYS A 129 21.50 -10.17 -18.48
N PHE A 130 21.93 -11.40 -18.28
CA PHE A 130 22.98 -12.00 -19.05
C PHE A 130 22.77 -13.51 -19.24
N LYS A 131 23.61 -14.14 -20.06
CA LYS A 131 23.56 -15.59 -20.29
C LYS A 131 24.93 -16.21 -20.01
N ILE A 132 24.94 -17.30 -19.25
CA ILE A 132 26.11 -18.14 -19.04
C ILE A 132 26.05 -19.31 -19.99
N ALA A 133 27.13 -19.60 -20.70
CA ALA A 133 27.27 -20.69 -21.67
C ALA A 133 26.11 -20.73 -22.72
N LYS A 134 25.53 -19.56 -23.05
CA LYS A 134 24.39 -19.40 -23.98
C LYS A 134 23.09 -20.13 -23.58
N VAL A 135 23.08 -20.86 -22.47
CA VAL A 135 21.96 -21.72 -22.03
C VAL A 135 21.29 -21.18 -20.77
N LEU A 136 22.07 -20.86 -19.75
CA LEU A 136 21.55 -20.36 -18.47
C LEU A 136 21.31 -18.84 -18.58
N LYS A 137 20.05 -18.44 -18.52
CA LYS A 137 19.67 -17.03 -18.43
C LYS A 137 19.72 -16.62 -16.96
N CYS A 138 20.44 -15.56 -16.69
CA CYS A 138 20.59 -15.01 -15.34
C CYS A 138 20.01 -13.61 -15.28
N GLU A 139 19.28 -13.32 -14.21
CA GLU A 139 18.82 -11.99 -13.84
C GLU A 139 19.18 -11.77 -12.37
N LEU A 140 20.03 -10.77 -12.09
CA LEU A 140 20.43 -10.38 -10.75
C LEU A 140 19.98 -8.95 -10.52
N GLY A 141 19.29 -8.70 -9.43
CA GLY A 141 18.76 -7.37 -9.19
C GLY A 141 18.47 -7.05 -7.74
N ALA A 142 18.06 -5.80 -7.56
CA ALA A 142 17.52 -5.31 -6.31
C ALA A 142 16.28 -4.47 -6.58
N ASP A 143 15.25 -4.67 -5.80
CA ASP A 143 14.06 -3.85 -5.80
C ASP A 143 14.00 -2.96 -4.56
N LEU A 144 13.40 -1.78 -4.75
CA LEU A 144 13.13 -0.79 -3.72
C LEU A 144 11.65 -0.43 -3.75
N LYS A 145 10.98 -0.51 -2.61
CA LYS A 145 9.62 -0.02 -2.39
C LYS A 145 9.64 1.07 -1.33
N PHE A 146 9.04 2.20 -1.65
CA PHE A 146 8.97 3.34 -0.74
C PHE A 146 7.62 4.04 -0.87
N PHE A 147 7.11 4.57 0.23
CA PHE A 147 6.00 5.51 0.22
C PHE A 147 6.18 6.54 1.34
N THR A 148 5.66 7.75 1.08
CA THR A 148 5.69 8.83 2.06
C THR A 148 4.81 8.52 3.26
N GLU A 149 5.16 9.06 4.42
CA GLU A 149 4.39 8.83 5.65
C GLU A 149 2.96 9.37 5.56
N TYR A 150 2.06 8.62 6.14
CA TYR A 150 0.65 9.01 6.27
C TYR A 150 -0.01 8.25 7.43
N TYR A 151 -1.18 8.67 7.85
CA TYR A 151 -1.99 7.94 8.83
C TYR A 151 -2.74 6.80 8.14
N ALA A 152 -2.05 5.69 7.93
CA ALA A 152 -2.63 4.56 7.24
C ALA A 152 -3.82 3.96 8.01
N PRO A 153 -4.79 3.38 7.32
CA PRO A 153 -5.83 2.59 7.96
C PRO A 153 -5.23 1.44 8.76
N ASP A 154 -5.76 1.22 9.95
CA ASP A 154 -5.37 0.11 10.83
C ASP A 154 -6.22 -1.11 10.55
N TYR A 155 -5.63 -2.29 10.63
CA TYR A 155 -6.37 -3.53 10.40
C TYR A 155 -7.12 -3.95 11.66
N ALA A 156 -8.43 -4.18 11.52
CA ALA A 156 -9.31 -4.61 12.59
C ALA A 156 -9.71 -6.10 12.41
N PRO A 157 -9.05 -7.03 13.11
CA PRO A 157 -9.34 -8.46 12.97
C PRO A 157 -10.79 -8.83 13.32
N SER A 158 -11.43 -8.09 14.24
CA SER A 158 -12.80 -8.35 14.68
C SER A 158 -13.83 -8.23 13.55
N ILE A 159 -13.53 -7.46 12.52
CA ILE A 159 -14.38 -7.26 11.35
C ILE A 159 -13.68 -7.64 10.04
N ASN A 160 -12.42 -8.08 10.11
CA ASN A 160 -11.60 -8.45 8.96
C ASN A 160 -11.49 -7.33 7.90
N GLN A 161 -11.38 -6.07 8.34
CA GLN A 161 -11.31 -4.88 7.48
C GLN A 161 -10.30 -3.87 7.98
N PHE A 162 -9.87 -3.00 7.07
CA PHE A 162 -9.10 -1.81 7.43
C PHE A 162 -10.03 -0.68 7.87
N THR A 163 -9.63 0.03 8.92
CA THR A 163 -10.41 1.11 9.55
C THR A 163 -9.56 2.36 9.63
N ASN A 164 -10.13 3.52 9.32
CA ASN A 164 -9.44 4.78 9.51
C ASN A 164 -9.18 5.04 10.99
N GLN A 165 -7.97 5.49 11.31
CA GLN A 165 -7.59 5.84 12.67
C GLN A 165 -8.24 7.18 13.05
N ASN A 166 -9.09 7.18 14.09
CA ASN A 166 -9.67 8.41 14.64
C ASN A 166 -9.46 8.53 16.16
N SER A 167 -8.43 7.88 16.67
CA SER A 167 -8.01 8.01 18.06
C SER A 167 -7.06 9.20 18.25
N LYS A 168 -6.86 9.63 19.50
CA LYS A 168 -5.84 10.62 19.84
C LYS A 168 -4.41 10.15 19.57
N ASN A 169 -4.22 8.83 19.48
CA ASN A 169 -2.92 8.17 19.31
C ASN A 169 -2.76 7.58 17.90
N LYS A 170 -2.97 8.41 16.88
CA LYS A 170 -2.77 7.98 15.48
C LYS A 170 -1.30 7.66 15.23
N ILE A 171 -1.07 6.55 14.54
CA ILE A 171 0.26 6.08 14.13
C ILE A 171 0.46 6.40 12.65
N LYS A 172 1.54 7.08 12.34
CA LYS A 172 2.00 7.24 10.96
C LYS A 172 2.88 6.08 10.58
N ILE A 173 2.76 5.64 9.33
CA ILE A 173 3.67 4.67 8.71
C ILE A 173 4.19 5.23 7.38
N GLY A 174 5.32 4.74 6.94
CA GLY A 174 5.98 5.18 5.71
C GLY A 174 7.36 5.78 5.96
N ASN A 175 7.87 6.53 4.97
CA ASN A 175 9.21 7.14 4.95
C ASN A 175 10.36 6.15 5.17
N TYR A 176 10.12 4.89 4.80
CA TYR A 176 11.11 3.84 4.91
C TYR A 176 11.22 3.04 3.61
N PRO A 177 12.39 2.98 2.98
CA PRO A 177 12.60 2.15 1.80
C PRO A 177 12.75 0.68 2.22
N ILE A 178 11.98 -0.21 1.60
CA ILE A 178 12.16 -1.66 1.74
C ILE A 178 12.96 -2.11 0.54
N ILE A 179 14.15 -2.65 0.80
CA ILE A 179 15.08 -3.11 -0.23
C ILE A 179 15.19 -4.62 -0.18
N SER A 180 15.06 -5.27 -1.34
CA SER A 180 15.30 -6.70 -1.48
C SER A 180 16.30 -6.95 -2.61
N ALA A 181 17.17 -7.93 -2.44
CA ALA A 181 18.07 -8.39 -3.48
C ALA A 181 17.63 -9.76 -3.97
N TYR A 182 17.73 -10.02 -5.28
CA TYR A 182 17.28 -11.27 -5.84
C TYR A 182 18.14 -11.78 -6.99
N ALA A 183 18.02 -13.09 -7.23
CA ALA A 183 18.62 -13.76 -8.36
C ALA A 183 17.62 -14.75 -8.98
N ASN A 184 17.41 -14.63 -10.28
CA ASN A 184 16.60 -15.53 -11.09
C ASN A 184 17.49 -16.25 -12.09
N PHE A 185 17.30 -17.56 -12.23
CA PHE A 185 18.03 -18.40 -13.16
C PHE A 185 17.07 -19.26 -13.95
N ASP A 186 17.06 -19.09 -15.29
CA ASP A 186 16.26 -19.90 -16.21
C ASP A 186 17.17 -20.88 -16.97
N LEU A 187 17.01 -22.17 -16.71
CA LEU A 187 17.72 -23.23 -17.41
C LEU A 187 16.72 -24.12 -18.15
N LYS A 188 16.59 -23.92 -19.46
CA LYS A 188 15.64 -24.65 -20.32
C LYS A 188 14.21 -24.62 -19.79
N ARG A 189 13.78 -25.68 -19.09
CA ARG A 189 12.42 -25.82 -18.51
C ARG A 189 12.37 -25.58 -17.01
N THR A 190 13.51 -25.31 -16.38
CA THR A 190 13.62 -25.13 -14.93
C THR A 190 13.94 -23.69 -14.61
N ARG A 191 13.26 -23.14 -13.64
CA ARG A 191 13.54 -21.80 -13.10
C ARG A 191 13.89 -21.94 -11.64
N PHE A 192 14.97 -21.26 -11.24
CA PHE A 192 15.40 -21.11 -9.85
C PHE A 192 15.27 -19.64 -9.46
N TYR A 193 14.84 -19.41 -8.24
CA TYR A 193 14.65 -18.09 -7.69
C TYR A 193 15.21 -18.05 -6.28
N ILE A 194 15.98 -17.01 -5.97
CA ILE A 194 16.48 -16.72 -4.62
C ILE A 194 16.27 -15.23 -4.39
N MET A 195 15.70 -14.87 -3.24
CA MET A 195 15.54 -13.49 -2.82
C MET A 195 15.96 -13.33 -1.35
N TYR A 196 16.74 -12.31 -1.08
CA TYR A 196 16.97 -11.81 0.27
C TYR A 196 16.04 -10.61 0.48
N TYR A 197 14.87 -10.89 1.07
CA TYR A 197 13.84 -9.89 1.33
C TYR A 197 14.24 -9.00 2.50
N HIS A 198 13.92 -7.70 2.43
CA HIS A 198 14.14 -6.69 3.46
C HIS A 198 15.60 -6.64 3.93
N ALA A 199 16.53 -6.58 2.99
CA ALA A 199 17.96 -6.59 3.23
C ALA A 199 18.47 -5.45 4.15
N ASN A 200 17.69 -4.37 4.24
CA ASN A 200 18.00 -3.20 5.07
C ASN A 200 17.25 -3.20 6.42
N GLN A 201 16.81 -4.33 6.93
CA GLN A 201 16.06 -4.43 8.22
C GLN A 201 16.77 -3.75 9.40
N SER A 202 18.10 -3.78 9.43
CA SER A 202 18.89 -3.14 10.50
C SER A 202 18.72 -1.62 10.61
N ALA A 203 18.12 -0.98 9.59
CA ALA A 203 17.86 0.46 9.59
C ALA A 203 16.65 0.87 10.46
N GLY A 204 15.92 -0.07 11.05
CA GLY A 204 14.82 0.22 11.99
C GLY A 204 13.65 -0.77 11.95
N ASN A 205 12.69 -0.55 12.84
CA ASN A 205 11.45 -1.30 12.91
C ASN A 205 10.32 -0.47 12.29
N TYR A 206 9.76 -0.98 11.20
CA TYR A 206 8.73 -0.28 10.44
C TYR A 206 7.50 -1.16 10.23
N PHE A 207 6.41 -0.57 9.75
CA PHE A 207 5.11 -1.20 9.68
C PHE A 207 4.53 -1.14 8.27
N TRP A 208 3.84 -2.21 7.86
CA TRP A 208 2.97 -2.24 6.68
C TRP A 208 1.60 -1.61 6.92
N ALA A 209 1.10 -1.80 8.13
CA ALA A 209 -0.08 -1.15 8.67
C ALA A 209 0.19 -0.86 10.15
N PRO A 210 -0.50 0.09 10.78
CA PRO A 210 -0.38 0.31 12.22
C PRO A 210 -0.46 -1.02 12.98
N HIS A 211 0.45 -1.24 13.93
CA HIS A 211 0.61 -2.46 14.73
C HIS A 211 1.04 -3.75 13.96
N TYR A 212 1.21 -3.69 12.64
CA TYR A 212 1.64 -4.83 11.82
C TYR A 212 3.03 -4.54 11.24
N PRO A 213 4.10 -5.08 11.86
CA PRO A 213 5.47 -4.82 11.42
C PRO A 213 5.75 -5.45 10.05
N ILE A 214 6.71 -4.86 9.35
CA ILE A 214 7.27 -5.45 8.14
C ILE A 214 7.97 -6.76 8.53
N ASN A 215 7.79 -7.79 7.72
CA ASN A 215 8.47 -9.07 7.95
C ASN A 215 9.99 -8.87 8.06
N PRO A 216 10.65 -9.59 8.98
CA PRO A 216 12.10 -9.53 9.12
C PRO A 216 12.81 -9.97 7.84
N ALA A 217 14.09 -9.62 7.77
CA ALA A 217 14.95 -10.07 6.68
C ALA A 217 14.93 -11.61 6.59
N CYS A 218 14.68 -12.13 5.41
CA CYS A 218 14.59 -13.56 5.20
C CYS A 218 14.99 -13.94 3.76
N LEU A 219 15.54 -15.15 3.64
CA LEU A 219 15.73 -15.81 2.35
C LEU A 219 14.43 -16.46 1.90
N ARG A 220 14.12 -16.28 0.61
CA ARG A 220 12.99 -16.93 -0.07
C ARG A 220 13.51 -17.64 -1.32
N PHE A 221 12.99 -18.80 -1.60
CA PHE A 221 13.35 -19.67 -2.73
C PHE A 221 12.20 -20.57 -3.14
#